data_1ef90e9ef30e8b28f1723ebca30658fe
#
_entry.id   1ef90e9ef30e8b28f1723ebca30658fe
#
_cell.length_a   1.000
_cell.length_b   1.000
_cell.length_c   1.000
_cell.angle_alpha   90.00
_cell.angle_beta   90.00
_cell.angle_gamma   90.00
#
_symmetry.space_group_name_H-M   'P 1'
#
loop_
_entity.id
_entity.type
_entity.pdbx_description
1 polymer ?
#
loop_
_entity_poly.entity_id
_entity_poly.type
_entity_poly.pdbx_seq_one_letter_code
_entity_poly.pdbx_strand_id
1 'polypeptide(L)'
;LVTFPEHTRFKIELTPDSSGFFHLNKPQKGQAFQLLSFFVSGDRYGRGKLTVTSPNPLELWVDDVKRATKTQLNDSLHHSGSVETFLNGFTNNQRVVIKMLTSADNKINPALKIDIRPEETDSLLNYTFNYTDKRRINIKDILEGKRVNNSSISPSGRFVLLSLRETQPGGKNLDFIEIYDTKQKQTIISESANRQSLKWMPESDLLYYIVDVNDKRNIYTLNPLTKETNILTEGLPKESFYIAPDEESIFFSSKETITAASPAGLKRLIGIDDRQSNYRDRNFLYRHFLETGLTQQITFGKQSASLNDITMDSRYLLFSTSEEDLSERPFRKNSLYMLDLNTMALDTIWKDLTYTYSAQFSPDGKQLLIHGAPEAFGGIGLNINPDQIANSYDTQSFIMDLETKNIDPVTKDFDPTISAQIWSPQDSYIYYRVEEGDKANMYRYSHRNRKFEKLPLREDVIRSFSIAENAAWATYTGVSTSNSNRSYLLNLKNMESTLLSDPYAEKLSTLDLGEVLDWNFTSSFGDEIEGRYYLPPNFDPSKKYPLIVYYYGGTSPTSRTFESTYPLHVYAAQDYVVYTLQPSGTTGYGQEFSARHINAW
;
A
#
# COMPACT_ATOMS: atom_id res chain seq x y z
N LEU A 1 37.05 21.94 12.93
CA LEU A 1 35.98 21.26 12.18
C LEU A 1 35.60 22.17 11.02
N VAL A 2 35.92 21.78 9.78
CA VAL A 2 35.44 22.49 8.59
C VAL A 2 34.07 21.86 8.28
N THR A 3 33.00 22.53 8.66
CA THR A 3 31.65 22.20 8.23
C THR A 3 31.48 22.67 6.80
N PHE A 4 31.10 21.77 5.90
CA PHE A 4 30.71 22.16 4.57
C PHE A 4 29.26 22.68 4.63
N PRO A 5 28.92 23.79 3.94
CA PRO A 5 27.55 24.29 3.91
C PRO A 5 26.61 23.23 3.35
N GLU A 6 25.48 23.01 4.02
CA GLU A 6 24.47 21.99 3.61
C GLU A 6 23.93 22.21 2.20
N HIS A 7 23.92 23.46 1.72
CA HIS A 7 23.39 23.85 0.40
C HIS A 7 24.37 24.71 -0.37
N THR A 8 25.49 24.13 -0.80
CA THR A 8 26.42 24.84 -1.68
C THR A 8 25.87 24.86 -3.10
N ARG A 9 25.32 26.00 -3.54
CA ARG A 9 25.08 26.23 -4.98
C ARG A 9 26.40 26.30 -5.68
N PHE A 10 26.59 25.45 -6.69
CA PHE A 10 27.76 25.51 -7.55
C PHE A 10 27.78 26.82 -8.31
N LYS A 11 28.92 27.50 -8.31
CA LYS A 11 29.10 28.78 -9.01
C LYS A 11 29.61 28.61 -10.43
N ILE A 12 30.24 27.46 -10.72
CA ILE A 12 30.92 27.21 -12.01
C ILE A 12 30.83 25.71 -12.31
N GLU A 13 30.42 25.38 -13.51
CA GLU A 13 30.56 24.03 -14.08
C GLU A 13 31.90 23.93 -14.79
N LEU A 14 32.59 22.81 -14.61
CA LEU A 14 33.85 22.52 -15.24
C LEU A 14 33.73 21.36 -16.22
N THR A 15 34.30 21.50 -17.40
CA THR A 15 34.44 20.40 -18.35
C THR A 15 35.89 19.93 -18.37
N PRO A 16 36.16 18.60 -18.45
CA PRO A 16 37.49 18.09 -18.53
C PRO A 16 38.11 18.38 -19.92
N ASP A 17 39.44 18.46 -19.97
CA ASP A 17 40.19 18.46 -21.23
C ASP A 17 40.22 17.05 -21.86
N SER A 18 40.88 16.94 -23.03
CA SER A 18 41.04 15.67 -23.77
C SER A 18 41.79 14.58 -23.00
N SER A 19 42.53 14.94 -21.95
CA SER A 19 43.23 14.01 -21.05
C SER A 19 42.44 13.67 -19.79
N GLY A 20 41.25 14.27 -19.64
CA GLY A 20 40.32 14.07 -18.51
C GLY A 20 40.64 14.93 -17.29
N PHE A 21 41.46 15.97 -17.41
CA PHE A 21 41.75 16.89 -16.32
C PHE A 21 40.78 18.08 -16.32
N PHE A 22 40.25 18.39 -15.15
CA PHE A 22 39.54 19.63 -14.87
C PHE A 22 40.54 20.68 -14.43
N HIS A 23 40.57 21.84 -15.11
CA HIS A 23 41.48 22.96 -14.84
C HIS A 23 40.79 24.00 -13.98
N LEU A 24 41.48 24.47 -12.95
CA LEU A 24 41.02 25.47 -12.02
C LEU A 24 41.83 26.76 -12.13
N ASN A 25 41.23 27.89 -11.81
CA ASN A 25 41.93 29.15 -11.78
C ASN A 25 42.86 29.26 -10.56
N LYS A 26 44.03 29.81 -10.73
CA LYS A 26 44.89 30.17 -9.59
C LYS A 26 44.26 31.29 -8.76
N PRO A 27 44.50 31.32 -7.43
CA PRO A 27 44.16 32.48 -6.63
C PRO A 27 44.98 33.68 -7.08
N GLN A 28 44.43 34.89 -6.96
CA GLN A 28 45.10 36.10 -7.37
C GLN A 28 46.34 36.44 -6.50
N LYS A 29 46.27 36.07 -5.20
CA LYS A 29 47.35 36.28 -4.22
C LYS A 29 47.38 35.15 -3.19
N GLY A 30 48.57 34.75 -2.76
CA GLY A 30 48.79 33.83 -1.66
C GLY A 30 48.21 32.42 -1.91
N GLN A 31 47.73 31.80 -0.85
CA GLN A 31 47.14 30.45 -0.86
C GLN A 31 45.63 30.50 -0.67
N ALA A 32 44.90 29.58 -1.29
CA ALA A 32 43.46 29.42 -1.17
C ALA A 32 43.06 27.96 -1.20
N PHE A 33 41.97 27.63 -0.52
CA PHE A 33 41.28 26.36 -0.71
C PHE A 33 40.22 26.51 -1.79
N GLN A 34 40.20 25.55 -2.71
CA GLN A 34 39.16 25.40 -3.71
C GLN A 34 38.37 24.13 -3.39
N LEU A 35 37.04 24.23 -3.44
CA LEU A 35 36.11 23.13 -3.17
C LEU A 35 35.43 22.72 -4.47
N LEU A 36 35.55 21.46 -4.82
CA LEU A 36 34.78 20.84 -5.88
C LEU A 36 33.84 19.83 -5.24
N SER A 37 32.60 19.80 -5.67
CA SER A 37 31.63 18.86 -5.15
C SER A 37 30.77 18.32 -6.27
N PHE A 38 30.41 17.04 -6.14
CA PHE A 38 29.47 16.37 -7.02
C PHE A 38 28.79 15.25 -6.24
N PHE A 39 27.69 14.74 -6.78
CA PHE A 39 27.00 13.58 -6.24
C PHE A 39 27.18 12.40 -7.19
N VAL A 40 27.29 11.20 -6.61
CA VAL A 40 27.43 9.95 -7.36
C VAL A 40 26.49 8.90 -6.80
N SER A 41 25.77 8.21 -7.68
CA SER A 41 24.93 7.08 -7.35
C SER A 41 25.17 5.92 -8.32
N GLY A 42 24.90 4.70 -7.89
CA GLY A 42 24.94 3.51 -8.73
C GLY A 42 23.54 3.00 -9.06
N ASP A 43 23.41 2.24 -10.14
CA ASP A 43 22.18 1.58 -10.55
C ASP A 43 21.86 0.32 -9.71
N ARG A 44 22.83 -0.14 -8.91
CA ARG A 44 22.71 -1.32 -8.03
C ARG A 44 23.66 -1.25 -6.85
N TYR A 45 23.43 -2.09 -5.83
CA TYR A 45 24.39 -2.27 -4.75
C TYR A 45 25.69 -2.88 -5.28
N GLY A 46 26.80 -2.30 -4.88
CA GLY A 46 28.11 -2.73 -5.26
C GLY A 46 29.18 -1.81 -4.70
N ARG A 47 30.41 -2.08 -5.05
CA ARG A 47 31.58 -1.34 -4.60
C ARG A 47 32.37 -0.81 -5.78
N GLY A 48 32.86 0.42 -5.66
CA GLY A 48 33.71 1.02 -6.66
C GLY A 48 34.82 1.84 -6.05
N LYS A 49 35.90 1.95 -6.80
CA LYS A 49 37.08 2.69 -6.45
C LYS A 49 37.05 4.08 -7.06
N LEU A 50 37.05 5.11 -6.21
CA LEU A 50 37.18 6.51 -6.59
C LEU A 50 38.68 6.89 -6.49
N THR A 51 39.25 7.34 -7.60
CA THR A 51 40.63 7.84 -7.68
C THR A 51 40.61 9.32 -8.06
N VAL A 52 41.29 10.15 -7.29
CA VAL A 52 41.50 11.58 -7.60
C VAL A 52 42.98 11.83 -7.78
N THR A 53 43.36 12.24 -8.98
CA THR A 53 44.75 12.54 -9.37
C THR A 53 44.92 14.04 -9.51
N SER A 54 45.92 14.63 -8.86
CA SER A 54 46.22 16.08 -8.93
C SER A 54 47.68 16.36 -8.65
N PRO A 55 48.27 17.39 -9.29
CA PRO A 55 49.56 17.89 -8.85
C PRO A 55 49.49 18.62 -7.50
N ASN A 56 48.29 19.10 -7.10
CA ASN A 56 48.11 19.89 -5.89
C ASN A 56 47.85 19.02 -4.65
N PRO A 57 48.20 19.51 -3.45
CA PRO A 57 47.70 18.92 -2.20
C PRO A 57 46.18 18.97 -2.13
N LEU A 58 45.55 17.88 -1.66
CA LEU A 58 44.10 17.80 -1.53
C LEU A 58 43.64 16.88 -0.42
N GLU A 59 42.40 17.09 0.03
CA GLU A 59 41.65 16.18 0.87
C GLU A 59 40.42 15.69 0.11
N LEU A 60 40.14 14.39 0.22
CA LEU A 60 38.98 13.75 -0.37
C LEU A 60 38.01 13.37 0.74
N TRP A 61 36.77 13.83 0.61
CA TRP A 61 35.67 13.61 1.54
C TRP A 61 34.52 12.91 0.83
N VAL A 62 33.86 11.98 1.53
CA VAL A 62 32.64 11.30 1.07
C VAL A 62 31.64 11.31 2.21
N ASP A 63 30.44 11.84 1.98
CA ASP A 63 29.38 12.00 2.97
C ASP A 63 29.91 12.66 4.27
N ASP A 64 30.60 13.79 4.10
CA ASP A 64 31.21 14.59 5.15
C ASP A 64 32.30 13.88 6.00
N VAL A 65 32.72 12.69 5.59
CA VAL A 65 33.82 11.95 6.21
C VAL A 65 35.09 12.06 5.36
N LYS A 66 36.17 12.54 5.97
CA LYS A 66 37.49 12.57 5.30
C LYS A 66 37.97 11.15 5.05
N ARG A 67 38.22 10.82 3.78
CA ARG A 67 38.63 9.48 3.34
C ARG A 67 40.12 9.38 3.00
N ALA A 68 40.66 10.42 2.36
CA ALA A 68 42.05 10.39 1.96
C ALA A 68 42.63 11.80 1.93
N THR A 69 43.99 11.91 2.00
CA THR A 69 44.72 13.17 1.97
C THR A 69 46.01 12.99 1.15
N LYS A 70 46.26 13.92 0.26
CA LYS A 70 47.55 14.11 -0.43
C LYS A 70 48.19 15.42 0.03
N THR A 71 49.37 15.36 0.60
CA THR A 71 50.09 16.55 1.13
C THR A 71 51.14 17.11 0.17
N GLN A 72 51.58 16.31 -0.78
CA GLN A 72 52.66 16.69 -1.67
C GLN A 72 52.18 17.58 -2.84
N LEU A 73 52.93 18.61 -3.15
CA LEU A 73 52.84 19.39 -4.38
C LEU A 73 53.79 18.75 -5.41
N ASN A 74 53.30 18.38 -6.57
CA ASN A 74 54.09 17.82 -7.65
C ASN A 74 54.48 18.92 -8.65
N ASP A 75 55.53 18.68 -9.41
CA ASP A 75 56.16 19.65 -10.31
C ASP A 75 55.52 19.72 -11.72
N SER A 76 54.71 18.73 -12.08
CA SER A 76 54.03 18.67 -13.37
C SER A 76 52.75 17.85 -13.31
N LEU A 77 51.87 17.98 -14.32
CA LEU A 77 50.68 17.16 -14.51
C LEU A 77 51.03 15.69 -14.77
N HIS A 78 52.13 15.43 -15.42
CA HIS A 78 52.60 14.07 -15.74
C HIS A 78 53.09 13.31 -14.51
N HIS A 79 53.53 14.00 -13.47
CA HIS A 79 53.99 13.44 -12.20
C HIS A 79 52.94 13.64 -11.09
N SER A 80 51.67 13.81 -11.44
CA SER A 80 50.58 13.98 -10.45
C SER A 80 50.44 12.75 -9.54
N GLY A 81 50.31 13.00 -8.25
CA GLY A 81 49.96 11.94 -7.29
C GLY A 81 48.46 11.73 -7.17
N SER A 82 48.07 10.53 -6.79
CA SER A 82 46.66 10.16 -6.63
C SER A 82 46.30 9.84 -5.17
N VAL A 83 45.07 10.07 -4.82
CA VAL A 83 44.42 9.54 -3.62
C VAL A 83 43.23 8.69 -4.02
N GLU A 84 42.95 7.67 -3.22
CA GLU A 84 41.94 6.69 -3.52
C GLU A 84 41.01 6.46 -2.31
N THR A 85 39.78 6.16 -2.59
CA THR A 85 38.81 5.67 -1.60
C THR A 85 37.81 4.74 -2.27
N PHE A 86 37.04 4.01 -1.45
CA PHE A 86 35.94 3.21 -1.95
C PHE A 86 34.61 3.90 -1.67
N LEU A 87 33.75 3.81 -2.66
CA LEU A 87 32.34 4.17 -2.58
C LEU A 87 31.54 2.88 -2.40
N ASN A 88 30.69 2.82 -1.36
CA ASN A 88 29.88 1.65 -1.06
C ASN A 88 28.40 2.04 -0.96
N GLY A 89 27.49 1.13 -1.27
CA GLY A 89 26.05 1.34 -1.07
C GLY A 89 25.44 2.32 -2.06
N PHE A 90 25.68 2.16 -3.29
CA PHE A 90 25.41 3.10 -4.38
C PHE A 90 23.96 3.43 -4.71
N THR A 91 22.99 2.88 -4.05
CA THR A 91 21.59 3.25 -4.31
C THR A 91 21.22 4.62 -3.73
N ASN A 92 22.06 5.18 -2.87
CA ASN A 92 21.95 6.54 -2.37
C ASN A 92 22.90 7.47 -3.10
N ASN A 93 22.54 8.75 -3.19
CA ASN A 93 23.35 9.76 -3.79
C ASN A 93 24.45 10.17 -2.79
N GLN A 94 25.70 9.69 -3.02
CA GLN A 94 26.83 10.00 -2.15
C GLN A 94 27.44 11.33 -2.54
N ARG A 95 27.65 12.22 -1.56
CA ARG A 95 28.31 13.51 -1.77
C ARG A 95 29.81 13.33 -1.74
N VAL A 96 30.49 13.65 -2.84
CA VAL A 96 31.95 13.72 -2.92
C VAL A 96 32.39 15.19 -2.88
N VAL A 97 33.31 15.52 -1.96
CA VAL A 97 33.91 16.84 -1.86
C VAL A 97 35.44 16.70 -1.93
N ILE A 98 36.03 17.44 -2.84
CA ILE A 98 37.49 17.54 -2.99
C ILE A 98 37.88 18.95 -2.55
N LYS A 99 38.63 19.04 -1.45
CA LYS A 99 39.21 20.27 -0.95
C LYS A 99 40.68 20.35 -1.37
N MET A 100 40.98 21.23 -2.30
CA MET A 100 42.33 21.36 -2.89
C MET A 100 43.01 22.65 -2.43
N LEU A 101 44.27 22.55 -2.01
CA LEU A 101 45.10 23.71 -1.69
C LEU A 101 45.77 24.21 -2.95
N THR A 102 45.58 25.49 -3.28
CA THR A 102 46.13 26.16 -4.43
C THR A 102 46.92 27.40 -4.02
N SER A 103 47.95 27.81 -4.77
CA SER A 103 48.74 29.00 -4.50
C SER A 103 48.99 29.80 -5.78
N ALA A 104 48.97 31.12 -5.64
CA ALA A 104 49.35 32.04 -6.73
C ALA A 104 50.80 31.82 -7.19
N ASP A 105 51.68 31.42 -6.28
CA ASP A 105 53.12 31.26 -6.52
C ASP A 105 53.49 29.92 -7.15
N ASN A 106 52.57 28.98 -7.25
CA ASN A 106 52.81 27.69 -7.88
C ASN A 106 53.07 27.86 -9.38
N LYS A 107 54.11 27.20 -9.91
CA LYS A 107 54.43 27.22 -11.36
C LYS A 107 53.33 26.54 -12.18
N ILE A 108 52.65 25.55 -11.61
CA ILE A 108 51.64 24.74 -12.28
C ILE A 108 50.23 25.27 -12.01
N ASN A 109 49.38 25.25 -13.02
CA ASN A 109 47.96 25.55 -12.86
C ASN A 109 47.28 24.44 -12.08
N PRO A 110 46.39 24.78 -11.15
CA PRO A 110 45.63 23.78 -10.41
C PRO A 110 44.79 22.93 -11.36
N ALA A 111 44.92 21.62 -11.23
CA ALA A 111 44.14 20.67 -12.02
C ALA A 111 43.90 19.38 -11.25
N LEU A 112 42.85 18.68 -11.62
CA LEU A 112 42.57 17.35 -11.07
C LEU A 112 41.84 16.47 -12.10
N LYS A 113 42.02 15.16 -11.96
CA LYS A 113 41.33 14.13 -12.73
C LYS A 113 40.58 13.22 -11.75
N ILE A 114 39.34 12.89 -12.07
CA ILE A 114 38.48 12.01 -11.29
C ILE A 114 38.21 10.78 -12.13
N ASP A 115 38.42 9.61 -11.54
CA ASP A 115 38.12 8.33 -12.16
C ASP A 115 37.35 7.45 -11.14
N ILE A 116 36.26 6.83 -11.56
CA ILE A 116 35.48 5.88 -10.75
C ILE A 116 35.33 4.59 -11.55
N ARG A 117 35.77 3.50 -10.95
CA ARG A 117 35.67 2.16 -11.55
C ARG A 117 34.99 1.19 -10.59
N PRO A 118 34.01 0.37 -11.07
CA PRO A 118 33.51 -0.78 -10.31
C PRO A 118 34.67 -1.71 -9.91
N GLU A 119 34.56 -2.39 -8.78
CA GLU A 119 35.43 -3.54 -8.50
C GLU A 119 35.11 -4.68 -9.47
N GLU A 120 36.03 -5.60 -9.68
CA GLU A 120 35.87 -6.73 -10.61
C GLU A 120 34.64 -7.59 -10.27
N THR A 121 34.35 -7.75 -8.97
CA THR A 121 33.15 -8.45 -8.47
C THR A 121 31.84 -7.73 -8.82
N ASP A 122 31.89 -6.45 -9.12
CA ASP A 122 30.75 -5.56 -9.34
C ASP A 122 30.76 -4.94 -10.74
N SER A 123 31.35 -5.60 -11.72
CA SER A 123 31.62 -5.11 -13.07
C SER A 123 30.39 -4.61 -13.85
N LEU A 124 29.18 -5.02 -13.43
CA LEU A 124 27.92 -4.55 -14.03
C LEU A 124 27.38 -3.26 -13.42
N LEU A 125 28.06 -2.71 -12.41
CA LEU A 125 27.66 -1.47 -11.74
C LEU A 125 27.92 -0.27 -12.65
N ASN A 126 26.88 0.54 -12.89
CA ASN A 126 27.01 1.80 -13.61
C ASN A 126 26.83 2.97 -12.66
N TYR A 127 27.58 4.04 -12.88
CA TYR A 127 27.53 5.26 -12.08
C TYR A 127 26.81 6.37 -12.80
N THR A 128 25.99 7.11 -12.04
CA THR A 128 25.40 8.38 -12.48
C THR A 128 25.96 9.52 -11.63
N PHE A 129 26.30 10.62 -12.29
CA PHE A 129 26.83 11.83 -11.66
C PHE A 129 25.79 12.94 -11.73
N ASN A 130 25.58 13.62 -10.60
CA ASN A 130 24.60 14.68 -10.46
C ASN A 130 25.25 15.94 -9.85
N TYR A 131 24.70 17.10 -10.20
CA TYR A 131 25.08 18.39 -9.61
C TYR A 131 24.23 18.76 -8.42
N THR A 132 23.11 18.07 -8.22
CA THR A 132 22.16 18.27 -7.14
C THR A 132 22.15 17.06 -6.23
N ASP A 133 21.63 17.23 -5.04
CA ASP A 133 21.39 16.17 -4.06
C ASP A 133 20.34 15.15 -4.54
N LYS A 134 19.58 15.46 -5.58
CA LYS A 134 18.61 14.57 -6.21
C LYS A 134 19.25 13.65 -7.24
N ARG A 135 18.78 12.41 -7.26
CA ARG A 135 19.15 11.41 -8.25
C ARG A 135 17.93 10.83 -8.93
N ARG A 136 18.10 10.25 -10.10
CA ARG A 136 17.03 9.49 -10.78
C ARG A 136 16.61 8.28 -9.93
N ILE A 137 15.33 8.02 -9.91
CA ILE A 137 14.75 6.84 -9.24
C ILE A 137 15.23 5.56 -9.92
N ASN A 138 15.40 4.50 -9.13
CA ASN A 138 15.69 3.16 -9.62
C ASN A 138 14.76 2.12 -8.97
N ILE A 139 14.86 0.86 -9.40
CA ILE A 139 13.93 -0.20 -8.93
C ILE A 139 14.03 -0.45 -7.42
N LYS A 140 15.19 -0.23 -6.80
CA LYS A 140 15.36 -0.41 -5.35
C LYS A 140 14.63 0.65 -4.54
N ASP A 141 14.39 1.82 -5.11
CA ASP A 141 13.55 2.84 -4.47
C ASP A 141 12.09 2.40 -4.41
N ILE A 142 11.64 1.61 -5.35
CA ILE A 142 10.30 1.01 -5.32
C ILE A 142 10.23 -0.17 -4.34
N LEU A 143 11.28 -1.00 -4.27
CA LEU A 143 11.27 -2.24 -3.51
C LEU A 143 11.66 -2.05 -2.04
N GLU A 144 12.55 -1.12 -1.71
CA GLU A 144 13.19 -0.97 -0.42
C GLU A 144 12.77 0.30 0.31
N GLY A 145 12.92 0.29 1.63
CA GLY A 145 12.64 1.43 2.52
C GLY A 145 11.44 1.22 3.42
N LYS A 146 11.24 2.17 4.34
CA LYS A 146 10.18 2.12 5.35
C LYS A 146 8.90 2.75 4.80
N ARG A 147 7.76 2.06 4.98
CA ARG A 147 6.44 2.48 4.49
C ARG A 147 5.35 2.21 5.51
N VAL A 148 4.29 2.98 5.44
CA VAL A 148 3.04 2.66 6.15
C VAL A 148 2.32 1.55 5.40
N ASN A 149 1.97 0.46 6.09
CA ASN A 149 1.12 -0.59 5.52
C ASN A 149 -0.36 -0.28 5.76
N ASN A 150 -0.71 0.06 7.01
CA ASN A 150 -2.08 0.29 7.42
C ASN A 150 -2.16 1.24 8.62
N SER A 151 -3.34 1.84 8.82
CA SER A 151 -3.71 2.53 10.04
C SER A 151 -5.11 2.15 10.48
N SER A 152 -5.33 2.06 11.79
CA SER A 152 -6.64 1.85 12.39
C SER A 152 -6.79 2.67 13.65
N ILE A 153 -8.03 3.10 13.95
CA ILE A 153 -8.34 3.94 15.10
C ILE A 153 -9.07 3.11 16.16
N SER A 154 -8.82 3.40 17.43
CA SER A 154 -9.51 2.74 18.55
C SER A 154 -10.99 3.16 18.65
N PRO A 155 -11.86 2.37 19.30
CA PRO A 155 -13.29 2.66 19.41
C PRO A 155 -13.61 4.06 19.96
N SER A 156 -12.87 4.53 20.95
CA SER A 156 -13.06 5.89 21.49
C SER A 156 -12.50 7.02 20.60
N GLY A 157 -11.73 6.68 19.56
CA GLY A 157 -11.02 7.65 18.71
C GLY A 157 -9.74 8.22 19.34
N ARG A 158 -9.35 7.72 20.53
CA ARG A 158 -8.18 8.25 21.25
C ARG A 158 -6.85 7.77 20.67
N PHE A 159 -6.77 6.54 20.20
CA PHE A 159 -5.52 5.95 19.75
C PHE A 159 -5.57 5.56 18.29
N VAL A 160 -4.46 5.78 17.59
CA VAL A 160 -4.26 5.27 16.22
C VAL A 160 -3.11 4.28 16.23
N LEU A 161 -3.38 3.07 15.76
CA LEU A 161 -2.38 2.04 15.49
C LEU A 161 -1.89 2.21 14.05
N LEU A 162 -0.59 2.42 13.88
CA LEU A 162 0.12 2.43 12.61
C LEU A 162 0.92 1.14 12.48
N SER A 163 0.72 0.44 11.38
CA SER A 163 1.55 -0.70 10.98
C SER A 163 2.50 -0.25 9.88
N LEU A 164 3.81 -0.42 10.11
CA LEU A 164 4.87 -0.01 9.20
C LEU A 164 5.71 -1.22 8.80
N ARG A 165 6.25 -1.18 7.61
CA ARG A 165 7.22 -2.18 7.11
C ARG A 165 8.42 -1.49 6.50
N GLU A 166 9.60 -1.99 6.84
CA GLU A 166 10.85 -1.63 6.19
C GLU A 166 11.37 -2.84 5.41
N THR A 167 11.43 -2.70 4.10
CA THR A 167 12.11 -3.67 3.27
C THR A 167 13.56 -3.26 3.16
N GLN A 168 14.44 -4.08 3.70
CA GLN A 168 15.90 -3.88 3.69
C GLN A 168 16.53 -4.33 2.37
N PRO A 169 17.76 -3.87 2.07
CA PRO A 169 18.56 -4.46 1.02
C PRO A 169 18.64 -5.98 1.14
N GLY A 170 18.38 -6.68 0.02
CA GLY A 170 18.28 -8.15 0.00
C GLY A 170 16.89 -8.71 0.28
N GLY A 171 15.87 -7.85 0.45
CA GLY A 171 14.45 -8.24 0.52
C GLY A 171 13.95 -8.70 1.90
N LYS A 172 14.77 -8.60 2.95
CA LYS A 172 14.32 -8.88 4.32
C LYS A 172 13.35 -7.79 4.79
N ASN A 173 12.19 -8.20 5.28
CA ASN A 173 11.21 -7.29 5.87
C ASN A 173 11.38 -7.21 7.39
N LEU A 174 11.31 -5.98 7.90
CA LEU A 174 11.17 -5.66 9.32
C LEU A 174 9.84 -4.96 9.50
N ASP A 175 8.99 -5.49 10.37
CA ASP A 175 7.70 -4.91 10.68
C ASP A 175 7.80 -4.10 11.99
N PHE A 176 7.11 -2.95 12.02
CA PHE A 176 7.06 -2.05 13.17
C PHE A 176 5.61 -1.68 13.44
N ILE A 177 5.34 -1.34 14.69
CA ILE A 177 4.09 -0.73 15.11
C ILE A 177 4.37 0.59 15.81
N GLU A 178 3.47 1.55 15.61
CA GLU A 178 3.44 2.79 16.34
C GLU A 178 2.01 3.04 16.84
N ILE A 179 1.87 3.48 18.09
CA ILE A 179 0.58 3.90 18.63
C ILE A 179 0.66 5.39 18.93
N TYR A 180 -0.21 6.13 18.26
CA TYR A 180 -0.33 7.58 18.40
C TYR A 180 -1.52 7.91 19.31
N ASP A 181 -1.31 8.73 20.35
CA ASP A 181 -2.37 9.28 21.23
C ASP A 181 -2.86 10.60 20.63
N THR A 182 -4.11 10.64 20.15
CA THR A 182 -4.71 11.81 19.50
C THR A 182 -4.90 12.97 20.48
N LYS A 183 -5.08 12.68 21.79
CA LYS A 183 -5.23 13.68 22.84
C LYS A 183 -3.90 14.33 23.22
N GLN A 184 -2.83 13.52 23.34
CA GLN A 184 -1.49 14.01 23.63
C GLN A 184 -0.75 14.49 22.37
N LYS A 185 -1.24 14.15 21.19
CA LYS A 185 -0.65 14.46 19.87
C LYS A 185 0.78 13.95 19.72
N GLN A 186 1.04 12.75 20.22
CA GLN A 186 2.36 12.11 20.15
C GLN A 186 2.28 10.60 20.05
N THR A 187 3.33 10.00 19.52
CA THR A 187 3.52 8.55 19.54
C THR A 187 3.92 8.10 20.94
N ILE A 188 3.15 7.18 21.54
CA ILE A 188 3.36 6.65 22.88
C ILE A 188 4.01 5.27 22.89
N ILE A 189 3.89 4.52 21.81
CA ILE A 189 4.56 3.22 21.58
C ILE A 189 5.16 3.25 20.18
N SER A 190 6.42 2.85 20.07
CA SER A 190 7.11 2.57 18.79
C SER A 190 8.04 1.40 19.04
N GLU A 191 7.76 0.26 18.41
CA GLU A 191 8.52 -0.98 18.61
C GLU A 191 8.53 -1.87 17.36
N SER A 192 9.49 -2.80 17.30
CA SER A 192 9.48 -3.87 16.28
C SER A 192 8.27 -4.78 16.50
N ALA A 193 7.58 -5.14 15.42
CA ALA A 193 6.37 -5.95 15.49
C ALA A 193 6.71 -7.43 15.75
N ASN A 194 6.97 -7.78 17.00
CA ASN A 194 7.08 -9.16 17.46
C ASN A 194 5.71 -9.79 17.77
N ARG A 195 4.64 -8.99 17.72
CA ARG A 195 3.26 -9.38 18.01
C ARG A 195 2.50 -9.53 16.71
N GLN A 196 2.00 -10.73 16.44
CA GLN A 196 1.24 -11.00 15.22
C GLN A 196 -0.19 -10.46 15.34
N SER A 197 -0.67 -9.85 14.24
CA SER A 197 -2.08 -9.45 14.08
C SER A 197 -2.60 -8.50 15.17
N LEU A 198 -1.80 -7.51 15.57
CA LEU A 198 -2.23 -6.50 16.54
C LEU A 198 -3.43 -5.72 15.98
N LYS A 199 -4.56 -5.72 16.71
CA LYS A 199 -5.81 -5.06 16.32
C LYS A 199 -6.50 -4.50 17.56
N TRP A 200 -7.41 -3.54 17.37
CA TRP A 200 -8.27 -3.03 18.43
C TRP A 200 -9.30 -4.07 18.85
N MET A 201 -9.63 -4.10 20.13
CA MET A 201 -10.83 -4.73 20.64
C MET A 201 -12.06 -3.99 20.09
N PRO A 202 -13.24 -4.64 19.97
CA PRO A 202 -14.42 -4.02 19.36
C PRO A 202 -14.98 -2.82 20.13
N GLU A 203 -15.03 -2.86 21.46
CA GLU A 203 -15.64 -1.83 22.31
C GLU A 203 -14.59 -1.05 23.11
N SER A 204 -13.59 -1.75 23.65
CA SER A 204 -12.56 -1.16 24.50
C SER A 204 -11.35 -0.64 23.70
N ASP A 205 -10.65 0.35 24.26
CA ASP A 205 -9.38 0.87 23.71
C ASP A 205 -8.19 -0.08 23.98
N LEU A 206 -8.44 -1.35 24.21
CA LEU A 206 -7.39 -2.35 24.27
C LEU A 206 -7.03 -2.86 22.88
N LEU A 207 -5.80 -3.27 22.72
CA LEU A 207 -5.35 -4.03 21.55
C LEU A 207 -5.32 -5.51 21.89
N TYR A 208 -5.58 -6.36 20.93
CA TYR A 208 -5.29 -7.79 21.06
C TYR A 208 -4.24 -8.23 20.06
N TYR A 209 -3.52 -9.29 20.41
CA TYR A 209 -2.53 -9.93 19.55
C TYR A 209 -2.49 -11.44 19.78
N ILE A 210 -1.93 -12.14 18.81
CA ILE A 210 -1.91 -13.60 18.75
C ILE A 210 -0.51 -14.12 19.08
N VAL A 211 -0.46 -15.21 19.85
CA VAL A 211 0.73 -16.01 20.07
C VAL A 211 0.36 -17.49 19.84
N ASP A 212 0.93 -18.09 18.80
CA ASP A 212 0.71 -19.50 18.49
C ASP A 212 1.70 -20.36 19.26
N VAL A 213 1.19 -21.33 20.05
CA VAL A 213 1.97 -22.27 20.86
C VAL A 213 1.45 -23.70 20.62
N ASN A 214 2.31 -24.63 20.23
CA ASN A 214 1.97 -26.05 20.07
C ASN A 214 0.67 -26.30 19.29
N ASP A 215 0.53 -25.70 18.10
CA ASP A 215 -0.64 -25.78 17.23
C ASP A 215 -1.94 -25.22 17.83
N LYS A 216 -1.84 -24.47 18.89
CA LYS A 216 -2.93 -23.72 19.50
C LYS A 216 -2.66 -22.23 19.47
N ARG A 217 -3.73 -21.46 19.50
CA ARG A 217 -3.70 -20.00 19.49
C ARG A 217 -4.04 -19.46 20.85
N ASN A 218 -3.19 -18.60 21.38
CA ASN A 218 -3.43 -17.81 22.55
C ASN A 218 -3.66 -16.36 22.14
N ILE A 219 -4.61 -15.68 22.74
CA ILE A 219 -4.93 -14.28 22.49
C ILE A 219 -4.64 -13.50 23.75
N TYR A 220 -3.89 -12.42 23.59
CA TYR A 220 -3.52 -11.49 24.66
C TYR A 220 -4.10 -10.12 24.35
N THR A 221 -4.40 -9.36 25.41
CA THR A 221 -4.71 -7.94 25.31
C THR A 221 -3.50 -7.10 25.72
N LEU A 222 -3.43 -5.88 25.18
CA LEU A 222 -2.44 -4.85 25.51
C LEU A 222 -3.15 -3.53 25.77
N ASN A 223 -2.92 -2.95 26.95
CA ASN A 223 -3.35 -1.59 27.23
C ASN A 223 -2.31 -0.60 26.68
N PRO A 224 -2.67 0.31 25.74
CA PRO A 224 -1.70 1.22 25.13
C PRO A 224 -1.12 2.26 26.09
N LEU A 225 -1.79 2.57 27.23
CA LEU A 225 -1.32 3.53 28.22
C LEU A 225 -0.41 2.91 29.26
N THR A 226 -0.86 1.82 29.89
CA THR A 226 -0.11 1.16 30.98
C THR A 226 0.95 0.21 30.43
N LYS A 227 0.83 -0.20 29.17
CA LYS A 227 1.64 -1.24 28.50
C LYS A 227 1.49 -2.64 29.12
N GLU A 228 0.52 -2.80 29.99
CA GLU A 228 0.20 -4.10 30.58
C GLU A 228 -0.42 -5.04 29.57
N THR A 229 -0.05 -6.29 29.65
CA THR A 229 -0.58 -7.36 28.82
C THR A 229 -1.28 -8.40 29.70
N ASN A 230 -2.48 -8.82 29.28
CA ASN A 230 -3.25 -9.85 29.95
C ASN A 230 -3.63 -10.95 28.96
N ILE A 231 -3.85 -12.16 29.45
CA ILE A 231 -4.36 -13.27 28.66
C ILE A 231 -5.86 -13.03 28.46
N LEU A 232 -6.32 -13.00 27.22
CA LEU A 232 -7.75 -12.99 26.90
C LEU A 232 -8.31 -14.40 26.86
N THR A 233 -7.64 -15.31 26.16
CA THR A 233 -7.96 -16.75 26.13
C THR A 233 -6.78 -17.55 25.58
N GLU A 234 -6.76 -18.85 25.89
CA GLU A 234 -5.72 -19.79 25.47
C GLU A 234 -6.31 -21.03 24.79
N GLY A 235 -5.51 -21.68 23.96
CA GLY A 235 -5.81 -22.99 23.43
C GLY A 235 -6.85 -23.04 22.31
N LEU A 236 -7.18 -21.91 21.68
CA LEU A 236 -8.06 -21.89 20.50
C LEU A 236 -7.39 -22.56 19.26
N PRO A 237 -8.17 -23.04 18.30
CA PRO A 237 -7.63 -23.46 17.00
C PRO A 237 -6.94 -22.30 16.26
N LYS A 238 -5.98 -22.63 15.38
CA LYS A 238 -5.26 -21.63 14.54
C LYS A 238 -6.10 -21.04 13.40
N GLU A 239 -7.38 -21.14 13.46
CA GLU A 239 -8.31 -20.66 12.46
C GLU A 239 -8.58 -19.15 12.58
N SER A 240 -9.20 -18.57 11.57
CA SER A 240 -9.68 -17.19 11.65
C SER A 240 -10.76 -17.04 12.71
N PHE A 241 -10.72 -15.95 13.45
CA PHE A 241 -11.66 -15.68 14.52
C PHE A 241 -12.17 -14.23 14.49
N TYR A 242 -13.27 -14.00 15.17
CA TYR A 242 -13.92 -12.72 15.36
C TYR A 242 -14.29 -12.56 16.84
N ILE A 243 -13.89 -11.46 17.45
CA ILE A 243 -14.30 -11.12 18.83
C ILE A 243 -15.68 -10.46 18.75
N ALA A 244 -16.63 -10.94 19.52
CA ALA A 244 -17.98 -10.36 19.54
C ALA A 244 -17.96 -8.89 19.98
N PRO A 245 -18.89 -8.04 19.51
CA PRO A 245 -18.94 -6.63 19.86
C PRO A 245 -18.99 -6.35 21.38
N ASP A 246 -19.64 -7.22 22.16
CA ASP A 246 -19.71 -7.16 23.64
C ASP A 246 -18.40 -7.60 24.36
N GLU A 247 -17.41 -8.08 23.61
CA GLU A 247 -16.15 -8.61 24.15
C GLU A 247 -16.30 -9.82 25.10
N GLU A 248 -17.47 -10.50 25.12
CA GLU A 248 -17.73 -11.63 26.01
C GLU A 248 -17.47 -13.00 25.35
N SER A 249 -17.39 -13.04 24.02
CA SER A 249 -17.18 -14.29 23.30
C SER A 249 -16.35 -14.10 22.01
N ILE A 250 -15.79 -15.21 21.53
CA ILE A 250 -15.03 -15.29 20.29
C ILE A 250 -15.71 -16.29 19.36
N PHE A 251 -15.97 -15.88 18.13
CA PHE A 251 -16.44 -16.75 17.07
C PHE A 251 -15.29 -17.17 16.17
N PHE A 252 -15.22 -18.44 15.85
CA PHE A 252 -14.19 -18.94 14.93
C PHE A 252 -14.78 -20.01 14.01
N SER A 253 -14.12 -20.19 12.86
CA SER A 253 -14.42 -21.27 11.94
C SER A 253 -13.47 -22.43 12.21
N SER A 254 -13.99 -23.65 12.30
CA SER A 254 -13.17 -24.84 12.39
C SER A 254 -13.45 -25.77 11.24
N LYS A 255 -12.37 -26.28 10.65
CA LYS A 255 -12.41 -27.16 9.50
C LYS A 255 -12.53 -28.61 9.92
N GLU A 256 -13.60 -29.27 9.48
CA GLU A 256 -13.72 -30.73 9.57
C GLU A 256 -13.27 -31.35 8.25
N THR A 257 -12.25 -32.17 8.32
CA THR A 257 -11.69 -32.89 7.17
C THR A 257 -12.19 -34.33 7.18
N ILE A 258 -12.99 -34.68 6.19
CA ILE A 258 -13.39 -36.07 5.95
C ILE A 258 -12.27 -36.73 5.14
N THR A 259 -11.22 -37.17 5.82
CA THR A 259 -10.16 -37.93 5.17
C THR A 259 -10.55 -39.39 5.11
N ALA A 260 -10.75 -39.91 3.92
CA ALA A 260 -10.60 -41.34 3.68
C ALA A 260 -9.10 -41.65 3.69
N ALA A 261 -8.50 -41.73 4.88
CA ALA A 261 -7.09 -42.10 5.02
C ALA A 261 -6.95 -43.58 4.68
N SER A 262 -6.38 -43.87 3.53
CA SER A 262 -5.83 -45.20 3.25
C SER A 262 -4.38 -45.22 3.75
N PRO A 263 -3.97 -46.24 4.53
CA PRO A 263 -2.58 -46.40 4.93
C PRO A 263 -1.59 -46.51 3.76
N ALA A 264 -2.10 -46.80 2.57
CA ALA A 264 -1.33 -46.96 1.34
C ALA A 264 -1.29 -45.69 0.46
N GLY A 265 -1.76 -44.54 0.95
CA GLY A 265 -1.84 -43.29 0.14
C GLY A 265 -2.88 -43.32 -0.98
N LEU A 266 -3.73 -44.35 -1.04
CA LEU A 266 -4.82 -44.44 -2.00
C LEU A 266 -6.05 -43.67 -1.50
N LYS A 267 -6.61 -42.81 -2.34
CA LYS A 267 -7.88 -42.10 -2.07
C LYS A 267 -9.02 -42.77 -2.81
N ARG A 268 -10.08 -43.15 -2.11
CA ARG A 268 -11.32 -43.62 -2.72
C ARG A 268 -12.05 -42.44 -3.33
N LEU A 269 -12.29 -42.46 -4.63
CA LEU A 269 -13.13 -41.48 -5.34
C LEU A 269 -14.54 -42.02 -5.41
N ILE A 270 -15.49 -41.32 -4.79
CA ILE A 270 -16.94 -41.64 -4.85
C ILE A 270 -17.58 -40.85 -5.99
N GLY A 271 -17.13 -39.65 -6.26
CA GLY A 271 -17.52 -38.78 -7.36
C GLY A 271 -16.33 -38.12 -8.01
N ILE A 272 -16.53 -37.47 -9.15
CA ILE A 272 -15.46 -36.78 -9.90
C ILE A 272 -14.85 -35.64 -9.07
N ASP A 273 -15.64 -34.99 -8.23
CA ASP A 273 -15.26 -33.88 -7.36
C ASP A 273 -14.23 -34.27 -6.30
N ASP A 274 -14.20 -35.55 -5.94
CA ASP A 274 -13.20 -36.09 -5.00
C ASP A 274 -11.75 -36.02 -5.54
N ARG A 275 -11.57 -35.64 -6.80
CA ARG A 275 -10.25 -35.30 -7.36
C ARG A 275 -9.66 -34.03 -6.72
N GLN A 276 -10.50 -33.11 -6.29
CA GLN A 276 -10.08 -31.95 -5.52
C GLN A 276 -9.80 -32.36 -4.08
N SER A 277 -8.61 -32.00 -3.58
CA SER A 277 -8.11 -32.50 -2.29
C SER A 277 -9.01 -32.16 -1.10
N ASN A 278 -9.77 -31.05 -1.18
CA ASN A 278 -10.53 -30.50 -0.07
C ASN A 278 -12.05 -30.47 -0.34
N TYR A 279 -12.52 -31.18 -1.36
CA TYR A 279 -13.93 -31.10 -1.77
C TYR A 279 -14.92 -31.46 -0.67
N ARG A 280 -14.56 -32.42 0.20
CA ARG A 280 -15.40 -32.86 1.32
C ARG A 280 -15.17 -32.12 2.63
N ASP A 281 -14.18 -31.25 2.68
CA ASP A 281 -13.93 -30.46 3.89
C ASP A 281 -15.11 -29.50 4.13
N ARG A 282 -15.48 -29.33 5.39
CA ARG A 282 -16.55 -28.42 5.81
C ARG A 282 -16.04 -27.53 6.92
N ASN A 283 -16.38 -26.26 6.83
CA ASN A 283 -16.10 -25.27 7.87
C ASN A 283 -17.39 -25.03 8.65
N PHE A 284 -17.32 -25.16 9.96
CA PHE A 284 -18.42 -24.88 10.87
C PHE A 284 -18.04 -23.75 11.81
N LEU A 285 -19.04 -22.97 12.24
CA LEU A 285 -18.87 -21.88 13.18
C LEU A 285 -19.02 -22.37 14.61
N TYR A 286 -18.16 -21.86 15.48
CA TYR A 286 -18.12 -22.12 16.91
C TYR A 286 -18.11 -20.81 17.67
N ARG A 287 -18.74 -20.78 18.85
CA ARG A 287 -18.69 -19.70 19.84
C ARG A 287 -17.89 -20.17 21.05
N HIS A 288 -16.89 -19.41 21.44
CA HIS A 288 -16.10 -19.63 22.65
C HIS A 288 -16.41 -18.51 23.65
N PHE A 289 -16.89 -18.85 24.82
CA PHE A 289 -17.23 -17.92 25.89
C PHE A 289 -15.99 -17.61 26.73
N LEU A 290 -15.62 -16.33 26.84
CA LEU A 290 -14.39 -15.91 27.50
C LEU A 290 -14.43 -16.12 29.02
N GLU A 291 -15.58 -15.90 29.66
CA GLU A 291 -15.74 -16.09 31.10
C GLU A 291 -15.60 -17.55 31.53
N THR A 292 -16.24 -18.46 30.80
CA THR A 292 -16.34 -19.88 31.21
C THR A 292 -15.32 -20.78 30.53
N GLY A 293 -14.72 -20.34 29.40
CA GLY A 293 -13.87 -21.15 28.55
C GLY A 293 -14.60 -22.23 27.76
N LEU A 294 -15.94 -22.26 27.81
CA LEU A 294 -16.73 -23.25 27.07
C LEU A 294 -16.78 -22.90 25.58
N THR A 295 -16.84 -23.91 24.75
CA THR A 295 -16.97 -23.79 23.29
C THR A 295 -18.22 -24.49 22.81
N GLN A 296 -19.07 -23.79 22.09
CA GLN A 296 -20.33 -24.29 21.52
C GLN A 296 -20.22 -24.30 19.99
N GLN A 297 -20.58 -25.39 19.36
CA GLN A 297 -20.75 -25.44 17.90
C GLN A 297 -22.08 -24.75 17.53
N ILE A 298 -22.00 -23.83 16.55
CA ILE A 298 -23.13 -22.99 16.11
C ILE A 298 -23.79 -23.55 14.84
N THR A 299 -22.98 -23.98 13.88
CA THR A 299 -23.50 -24.48 12.59
C THR A 299 -23.15 -25.93 12.36
N PHE A 300 -24.07 -26.63 11.66
CA PHE A 300 -23.99 -28.07 11.41
C PHE A 300 -24.47 -28.36 9.99
N GLY A 301 -24.21 -29.57 9.50
CA GLY A 301 -24.85 -30.08 8.29
C GLY A 301 -23.87 -30.37 7.15
N LYS A 302 -24.34 -30.23 5.90
CA LYS A 302 -23.59 -30.64 4.70
C LYS A 302 -22.79 -29.52 4.04
N GLN A 303 -23.10 -28.27 4.35
CA GLN A 303 -22.50 -27.10 3.73
C GLN A 303 -21.56 -26.40 4.72
N SER A 304 -20.50 -25.80 4.20
CA SER A 304 -19.65 -24.90 4.99
C SER A 304 -20.41 -23.62 5.31
N ALA A 305 -20.24 -23.11 6.53
CA ALA A 305 -20.76 -21.83 6.97
C ALA A 305 -19.64 -20.80 7.10
N SER A 306 -19.92 -19.57 6.69
CA SER A 306 -19.03 -18.41 6.82
C SER A 306 -19.74 -17.32 7.62
N LEU A 307 -19.07 -16.81 8.67
CA LEU A 307 -19.56 -15.66 9.43
C LEU A 307 -19.54 -14.42 8.54
N ASN A 308 -20.62 -13.67 8.51
CA ASN A 308 -20.72 -12.39 7.82
C ASN A 308 -20.63 -11.24 8.82
N ASP A 309 -21.47 -11.23 9.86
CA ASP A 309 -21.50 -10.14 10.83
C ASP A 309 -22.22 -10.57 12.14
N ILE A 310 -22.09 -9.72 13.17
CA ILE A 310 -22.79 -9.84 14.44
C ILE A 310 -23.32 -8.46 14.82
N THR A 311 -24.57 -8.37 15.31
CA THR A 311 -25.15 -7.10 15.78
C THR A 311 -24.35 -6.52 16.95
N MET A 312 -24.37 -5.18 17.09
CA MET A 312 -23.63 -4.46 18.14
C MET A 312 -23.99 -4.93 19.58
N ASP A 313 -25.21 -5.41 19.80
CA ASP A 313 -25.64 -6.03 21.07
C ASP A 313 -25.27 -7.51 21.19
N SER A 314 -24.49 -8.04 20.25
CA SER A 314 -24.06 -9.46 20.16
C SER A 314 -25.20 -10.49 20.19
N ARG A 315 -26.42 -10.07 19.87
CA ARG A 315 -27.60 -10.94 19.91
C ARG A 315 -27.80 -11.75 18.63
N TYR A 316 -27.65 -11.13 17.47
CA TYR A 316 -27.88 -11.79 16.19
C TYR A 316 -26.58 -12.00 15.43
N LEU A 317 -26.39 -13.21 14.94
CA LEU A 317 -25.28 -13.61 14.09
C LEU A 317 -25.78 -13.82 12.67
N LEU A 318 -25.09 -13.20 11.71
CA LEU A 318 -25.34 -13.36 10.29
C LEU A 318 -24.28 -14.29 9.69
N PHE A 319 -24.72 -15.36 9.03
CA PHE A 319 -23.83 -16.30 8.37
C PHE A 319 -24.36 -16.73 7.00
N SER A 320 -23.47 -17.08 6.11
CA SER A 320 -23.81 -17.57 4.78
C SER A 320 -23.33 -19.01 4.57
N THR A 321 -24.04 -19.70 3.67
CA THR A 321 -23.60 -20.96 3.08
C THR A 321 -23.53 -20.80 1.56
N SER A 322 -22.73 -21.63 0.91
CA SER A 322 -22.60 -21.63 -0.55
C SER A 322 -22.70 -23.04 -1.09
N GLU A 323 -23.45 -23.19 -2.18
CA GLU A 323 -23.59 -24.44 -2.91
C GLU A 323 -23.16 -24.25 -4.36
N GLU A 324 -22.49 -25.27 -4.91
CA GLU A 324 -22.09 -25.27 -6.30
C GLU A 324 -23.20 -25.91 -7.16
N ASP A 325 -23.67 -25.17 -8.17
CA ASP A 325 -24.64 -25.63 -9.15
C ASP A 325 -24.03 -25.45 -10.55
N LEU A 326 -23.53 -26.54 -11.12
CA LEU A 326 -22.86 -26.53 -12.42
C LEU A 326 -23.84 -26.44 -13.61
N SER A 327 -25.15 -26.49 -13.37
CA SER A 327 -26.17 -26.40 -14.40
C SER A 327 -26.47 -24.98 -14.85
N GLU A 328 -26.12 -23.98 -14.03
CA GLU A 328 -26.44 -22.56 -14.25
C GLU A 328 -25.27 -21.64 -13.89
N ARG A 329 -24.99 -20.63 -14.70
CA ARG A 329 -23.99 -19.60 -14.39
C ARG A 329 -24.65 -18.41 -13.67
N PRO A 330 -23.94 -17.85 -12.65
CA PRO A 330 -22.68 -18.30 -12.05
C PRO A 330 -22.89 -19.61 -11.26
N PHE A 331 -21.89 -20.50 -11.33
CA PHE A 331 -21.94 -21.86 -10.77
C PHE A 331 -22.07 -21.94 -9.24
N ARG A 332 -22.28 -20.82 -8.57
CA ARG A 332 -22.30 -20.74 -7.11
C ARG A 332 -23.52 -19.95 -6.63
N LYS A 333 -24.31 -20.57 -5.79
CA LYS A 333 -25.49 -19.98 -5.14
C LYS A 333 -25.22 -19.79 -3.66
N ASN A 334 -25.62 -18.65 -3.11
CA ASN A 334 -25.39 -18.26 -1.72
C ASN A 334 -26.72 -18.16 -0.99
N SER A 335 -26.75 -18.66 0.25
CA SER A 335 -27.87 -18.49 1.17
C SER A 335 -27.40 -17.77 2.42
N LEU A 336 -28.19 -16.84 2.92
CA LEU A 336 -27.89 -16.04 4.11
C LEU A 336 -28.90 -16.33 5.20
N TYR A 337 -28.40 -16.51 6.41
CA TYR A 337 -29.17 -16.85 7.60
C TYR A 337 -28.85 -15.88 8.74
N MET A 338 -29.88 -15.59 9.55
CA MET A 338 -29.74 -14.84 10.80
C MET A 338 -30.11 -15.76 11.96
N LEU A 339 -29.19 -15.87 12.92
CA LEU A 339 -29.37 -16.70 14.11
C LEU A 339 -29.49 -15.82 15.36
N ASP A 340 -30.54 -15.95 16.11
CA ASP A 340 -30.66 -15.39 17.47
C ASP A 340 -29.82 -16.23 18.44
N LEU A 341 -28.72 -15.67 18.94
CA LEU A 341 -27.75 -16.37 19.79
C LEU A 341 -28.30 -16.70 21.20
N ASN A 342 -29.38 -16.07 21.62
CA ASN A 342 -30.04 -16.33 22.91
C ASN A 342 -31.03 -17.49 22.83
N THR A 343 -31.81 -17.56 21.76
CA THR A 343 -32.88 -18.54 21.60
C THR A 343 -32.50 -19.68 20.65
N MET A 344 -31.41 -19.53 19.88
CA MET A 344 -30.99 -20.40 18.79
C MET A 344 -32.04 -20.51 17.65
N ALA A 345 -32.94 -19.53 17.56
CA ALA A 345 -33.91 -19.45 16.47
C ALA A 345 -33.20 -18.98 15.18
N LEU A 346 -33.44 -19.70 14.09
CA LEU A 346 -32.84 -19.45 12.79
C LEU A 346 -33.85 -18.84 11.82
N ASP A 347 -33.54 -17.68 11.25
CA ASP A 347 -34.28 -17.06 10.15
C ASP A 347 -33.49 -17.17 8.85
N THR A 348 -34.17 -17.47 7.74
CA THR A 348 -33.59 -17.48 6.40
C THR A 348 -33.83 -16.13 5.75
N ILE A 349 -32.77 -15.32 5.59
CA ILE A 349 -32.88 -14.02 4.97
C ILE A 349 -33.08 -14.14 3.46
N TRP A 350 -32.26 -14.96 2.80
CA TRP A 350 -32.48 -15.41 1.42
C TRP A 350 -31.87 -16.78 1.18
N LYS A 351 -32.31 -17.42 0.11
CA LYS A 351 -31.85 -18.75 -0.27
C LYS A 351 -31.50 -18.79 -1.76
N ASP A 352 -30.40 -19.47 -2.07
CA ASP A 352 -29.95 -19.82 -3.42
C ASP A 352 -29.81 -18.61 -4.38
N LEU A 353 -29.40 -17.43 -3.86
CA LEU A 353 -29.15 -16.25 -4.68
C LEU A 353 -27.72 -16.27 -5.28
N THR A 354 -27.63 -15.69 -6.46
CA THR A 354 -26.36 -15.44 -7.15
C THR A 354 -25.98 -13.98 -7.01
N TYR A 355 -24.71 -13.65 -7.28
CA TYR A 355 -24.19 -12.28 -7.34
C TYR A 355 -24.18 -11.49 -6.02
N THR A 356 -24.50 -12.13 -4.88
CA THR A 356 -24.35 -11.54 -3.54
C THR A 356 -23.01 -11.97 -2.94
N TYR A 357 -22.24 -11.03 -2.35
CA TYR A 357 -20.87 -11.31 -1.87
C TYR A 357 -20.75 -11.23 -0.35
N SER A 358 -21.27 -10.18 0.27
CA SER A 358 -21.27 -10.03 1.73
C SER A 358 -22.46 -9.21 2.20
N ALA A 359 -22.81 -9.37 3.47
CA ALA A 359 -23.84 -8.58 4.15
C ALA A 359 -23.37 -8.25 5.57
N GLN A 360 -23.75 -7.06 6.06
CA GLN A 360 -23.48 -6.59 7.41
C GLN A 360 -24.72 -5.89 7.96
N PHE A 361 -24.90 -5.92 9.27
CA PHE A 361 -26.01 -5.21 9.91
C PHE A 361 -25.83 -3.70 9.86
N SER A 362 -26.94 -2.97 9.80
CA SER A 362 -26.97 -1.58 10.21
C SER A 362 -26.65 -1.45 11.71
N PRO A 363 -26.18 -0.29 12.19
CA PRO A 363 -25.86 -0.12 13.62
C PRO A 363 -27.03 -0.39 14.57
N ASP A 364 -28.28 -0.21 14.13
CA ASP A 364 -29.48 -0.51 14.89
C ASP A 364 -30.02 -1.95 14.70
N GLY A 365 -29.34 -2.76 13.89
CA GLY A 365 -29.68 -4.16 13.62
C GLY A 365 -30.93 -4.39 12.80
N LYS A 366 -31.56 -3.34 12.21
CA LYS A 366 -32.86 -3.47 11.51
C LYS A 366 -32.74 -3.65 10.01
N GLN A 367 -31.57 -3.31 9.45
CA GLN A 367 -31.30 -3.37 8.03
C GLN A 367 -29.99 -4.13 7.76
N LEU A 368 -29.81 -4.56 6.53
CA LEU A 368 -28.55 -5.14 6.04
C LEU A 368 -27.98 -4.23 4.95
N LEU A 369 -26.71 -3.94 5.07
CA LEU A 369 -25.91 -3.36 4.00
C LEU A 369 -25.23 -4.50 3.23
N ILE A 370 -25.59 -4.66 1.96
CA ILE A 370 -25.20 -5.80 1.14
C ILE A 370 -24.26 -5.32 0.02
N HIS A 371 -23.17 -6.04 -0.18
CA HIS A 371 -22.26 -5.87 -1.29
C HIS A 371 -22.50 -6.98 -2.31
N GLY A 372 -22.65 -6.62 -3.57
CA GLY A 372 -22.94 -7.58 -4.63
C GLY A 372 -22.66 -7.02 -6.02
N ALA A 373 -22.84 -7.84 -7.05
CA ALA A 373 -22.81 -7.40 -8.43
C ALA A 373 -24.13 -6.71 -8.83
N PRO A 374 -24.16 -5.94 -9.93
CA PRO A 374 -25.38 -5.29 -10.42
C PRO A 374 -26.55 -6.25 -10.67
N GLU A 375 -26.24 -7.50 -11.02
CA GLU A 375 -27.21 -8.55 -11.31
C GLU A 375 -27.89 -9.13 -10.06
N ALA A 376 -27.41 -8.81 -8.86
CA ALA A 376 -28.02 -9.29 -7.61
C ALA A 376 -29.51 -8.93 -7.53
N PHE A 377 -30.27 -9.79 -6.85
CA PHE A 377 -31.71 -9.60 -6.60
C PHE A 377 -32.55 -9.40 -7.87
N GLY A 378 -32.25 -10.17 -8.92
CA GLY A 378 -32.99 -10.07 -10.18
C GLY A 378 -32.59 -8.88 -11.06
N GLY A 379 -31.39 -8.33 -10.83
CA GLY A 379 -30.85 -7.24 -11.65
C GLY A 379 -31.35 -5.85 -11.30
N ILE A 380 -31.84 -5.64 -10.06
CA ILE A 380 -32.35 -4.31 -9.65
C ILE A 380 -31.24 -3.24 -9.61
N GLY A 381 -29.97 -3.65 -9.51
CA GLY A 381 -28.79 -2.77 -9.52
C GLY A 381 -28.28 -2.42 -10.93
N LEU A 382 -28.83 -3.00 -11.97
CA LEU A 382 -28.38 -2.79 -13.36
C LEU A 382 -28.60 -1.35 -13.83
N ASN A 383 -27.54 -0.75 -14.38
CA ASN A 383 -27.51 0.55 -15.03
C ASN A 383 -26.70 0.44 -16.34
N ILE A 384 -27.21 -0.39 -17.25
CA ILE A 384 -26.60 -0.69 -18.55
C ILE A 384 -27.65 -0.64 -19.64
N ASN A 385 -27.23 -0.56 -20.91
CA ASN A 385 -28.14 -0.72 -22.03
C ASN A 385 -28.71 -2.14 -22.10
N PRO A 386 -29.95 -2.32 -22.58
CA PRO A 386 -30.63 -3.62 -22.61
C PRO A 386 -29.87 -4.73 -23.40
N ASP A 387 -29.04 -4.34 -24.36
CA ASP A 387 -28.28 -5.25 -25.20
C ASP A 387 -26.91 -5.65 -24.61
N GLN A 388 -26.52 -5.04 -23.46
CA GLN A 388 -25.25 -5.31 -22.80
C GLN A 388 -25.41 -6.40 -21.74
N ILE A 389 -24.31 -7.07 -21.44
CA ILE A 389 -24.17 -7.98 -20.31
C ILE A 389 -23.35 -7.26 -19.24
N ALA A 390 -23.86 -7.21 -18.02
CA ALA A 390 -23.19 -6.53 -16.92
C ALA A 390 -21.82 -7.17 -16.60
N ASN A 391 -20.90 -6.34 -16.15
CA ASN A 391 -19.65 -6.79 -15.57
C ASN A 391 -19.84 -7.03 -14.07
N SER A 392 -19.87 -8.29 -13.63
CA SER A 392 -20.08 -8.65 -12.22
C SER A 392 -18.99 -8.13 -11.27
N TYR A 393 -17.84 -7.70 -11.79
CA TYR A 393 -16.79 -7.05 -11.00
C TYR A 393 -17.06 -5.56 -10.76
N ASP A 394 -18.05 -4.96 -11.43
CA ASP A 394 -18.49 -3.60 -11.19
C ASP A 394 -19.49 -3.55 -10.03
N THR A 395 -18.97 -3.80 -8.84
CA THR A 395 -19.75 -4.10 -7.64
C THR A 395 -20.56 -2.90 -7.13
N GLN A 396 -21.73 -3.21 -6.57
CA GLN A 396 -22.76 -2.28 -6.09
C GLN A 396 -23.11 -2.52 -4.62
N SER A 397 -23.81 -1.56 -4.03
CA SER A 397 -24.32 -1.63 -2.67
C SER A 397 -25.84 -1.60 -2.64
N PHE A 398 -26.41 -2.47 -1.78
CA PHE A 398 -27.85 -2.59 -1.56
C PHE A 398 -28.16 -2.47 -0.08
N ILE A 399 -29.33 -1.94 0.26
CA ILE A 399 -29.87 -1.95 1.63
C ILE A 399 -31.14 -2.79 1.64
N MET A 400 -31.18 -3.79 2.53
CA MET A 400 -32.37 -4.60 2.78
C MET A 400 -32.95 -4.27 4.14
N ASP A 401 -34.23 -3.98 4.19
CA ASP A 401 -34.99 -3.89 5.44
C ASP A 401 -35.36 -5.31 5.92
N LEU A 402 -34.98 -5.65 7.16
CA LEU A 402 -35.15 -7.01 7.68
C LEU A 402 -36.60 -7.39 7.98
N GLU A 403 -37.48 -6.42 8.28
CA GLU A 403 -38.90 -6.67 8.56
C GLU A 403 -39.67 -6.85 7.25
N THR A 404 -39.54 -5.92 6.32
CA THR A 404 -40.32 -5.90 5.08
C THR A 404 -39.69 -6.70 3.95
N LYS A 405 -38.40 -7.04 4.08
CA LYS A 405 -37.53 -7.66 3.03
C LYS A 405 -37.39 -6.82 1.75
N ASN A 406 -37.77 -5.53 1.79
CA ASN A 406 -37.59 -4.64 0.67
C ASN A 406 -36.10 -4.33 0.47
N ILE A 407 -35.66 -4.29 -0.80
CA ILE A 407 -34.26 -4.05 -1.19
C ILE A 407 -34.16 -2.76 -2.01
N ASP A 408 -33.27 -1.86 -1.58
CA ASP A 408 -32.94 -0.60 -2.25
C ASP A 408 -31.55 -0.71 -2.92
N PRO A 409 -31.43 -0.59 -4.24
CA PRO A 409 -30.15 -0.58 -4.95
C PRO A 409 -29.48 0.80 -4.84
N VAL A 410 -28.92 1.12 -3.68
CA VAL A 410 -28.47 2.46 -3.26
C VAL A 410 -27.51 3.13 -4.24
N THR A 411 -26.62 2.37 -4.87
CA THR A 411 -25.56 2.90 -5.70
C THR A 411 -25.83 2.80 -7.20
N LYS A 412 -26.99 2.30 -7.61
CA LYS A 412 -27.35 2.12 -9.03
C LYS A 412 -27.14 3.38 -9.87
N ASP A 413 -27.70 4.53 -9.43
CA ASP A 413 -27.63 5.80 -10.16
C ASP A 413 -26.35 6.58 -9.83
N PHE A 414 -25.66 6.22 -8.77
CA PHE A 414 -24.35 6.80 -8.41
C PHE A 414 -23.24 6.30 -9.33
N ASP A 415 -23.29 5.03 -9.65
CA ASP A 415 -22.56 4.29 -10.70
C ASP A 415 -21.01 4.19 -10.67
N PRO A 416 -20.26 4.63 -9.68
CA PRO A 416 -18.87 4.15 -9.56
C PRO A 416 -18.84 2.76 -8.90
N THR A 417 -17.76 2.02 -9.14
CA THR A 417 -17.55 0.69 -8.55
C THR A 417 -17.32 0.78 -7.05
N ILE A 418 -18.09 0.04 -6.25
CA ILE A 418 -17.98 0.00 -4.79
C ILE A 418 -16.97 -1.08 -4.37
N SER A 419 -15.82 -0.69 -3.84
CA SER A 419 -14.78 -1.64 -3.42
C SER A 419 -14.77 -1.95 -1.92
N ALA A 420 -15.37 -1.09 -1.07
CA ALA A 420 -15.60 -1.33 0.35
C ALA A 420 -16.73 -0.44 0.86
N GLN A 421 -17.36 -0.87 1.96
CA GLN A 421 -18.46 -0.14 2.60
C GLN A 421 -18.42 -0.32 4.11
N ILE A 422 -18.79 0.71 4.87
CA ILE A 422 -18.86 0.73 6.32
C ILE A 422 -20.08 1.53 6.73
N TRP A 423 -20.99 0.94 7.50
CA TRP A 423 -22.08 1.70 8.12
C TRP A 423 -21.61 2.21 9.48
N SER A 424 -21.45 3.51 9.62
CA SER A 424 -20.90 4.10 10.84
C SER A 424 -21.95 4.15 11.96
N PRO A 425 -21.67 3.60 13.15
CA PRO A 425 -22.56 3.73 14.30
C PRO A 425 -22.55 5.14 14.88
N GLN A 426 -21.49 5.91 14.66
CA GLN A 426 -21.28 7.22 15.25
C GLN A 426 -22.17 8.31 14.65
N ASP A 427 -22.39 8.29 13.32
CA ASP A 427 -23.11 9.35 12.60
C ASP A 427 -24.19 8.84 11.64
N SER A 428 -24.38 7.53 11.58
CA SER A 428 -25.36 6.83 10.72
C SER A 428 -25.15 7.04 9.21
N TYR A 429 -23.99 7.57 8.78
CA TYR A 429 -23.61 7.58 7.39
C TYR A 429 -23.05 6.22 6.97
N ILE A 430 -23.23 5.89 5.68
CA ILE A 430 -22.52 4.79 5.06
C ILE A 430 -21.32 5.39 4.33
N TYR A 431 -20.14 4.89 4.64
CA TYR A 431 -18.87 5.28 4.00
C TYR A 431 -18.51 4.25 2.94
N TYR A 432 -18.34 4.72 1.72
CA TYR A 432 -17.97 3.91 0.57
C TYR A 432 -16.57 4.23 0.10
N ARG A 433 -15.74 3.19 -0.10
CA ARG A 433 -14.56 3.29 -0.92
C ARG A 433 -14.94 2.92 -2.34
N VAL A 434 -14.74 3.84 -3.26
CA VAL A 434 -15.18 3.69 -4.65
C VAL A 434 -14.00 3.79 -5.61
N GLU A 435 -14.02 3.01 -6.68
CA GLU A 435 -13.18 3.22 -7.84
C GLU A 435 -13.87 4.23 -8.74
N GLU A 436 -13.22 5.37 -8.95
CA GLU A 436 -13.69 6.47 -9.80
C GLU A 436 -12.57 6.81 -10.77
N GLY A 437 -12.67 6.32 -12.00
CA GLY A 437 -11.58 6.33 -12.95
C GLY A 437 -10.38 5.52 -12.45
N ASP A 438 -9.20 6.10 -12.51
CA ASP A 438 -7.94 5.52 -12.02
C ASP A 438 -7.63 5.86 -10.54
N LYS A 439 -8.61 6.42 -9.82
CA LYS A 439 -8.54 6.80 -8.41
C LYS A 439 -9.38 5.89 -7.53
N ALA A 440 -9.06 5.87 -6.24
CA ALA A 440 -9.92 5.27 -5.23
C ALA A 440 -10.25 6.30 -4.16
N ASN A 441 -11.48 6.78 -4.19
CA ASN A 441 -11.99 7.86 -3.36
C ASN A 441 -12.86 7.33 -2.22
N MET A 442 -13.07 8.14 -1.19
CA MET A 442 -14.07 7.89 -0.15
C MET A 442 -15.26 8.82 -0.33
N TYR A 443 -16.45 8.25 -0.22
CA TYR A 443 -17.72 8.96 -0.18
C TYR A 443 -18.45 8.60 1.10
N ARG A 444 -19.27 9.52 1.62
CA ARG A 444 -20.28 9.21 2.61
C ARG A 444 -21.68 9.37 2.01
N TYR A 445 -22.57 8.47 2.38
CA TYR A 445 -23.95 8.45 1.95
C TYR A 445 -24.90 8.65 3.12
N SER A 446 -25.80 9.63 2.99
CA SER A 446 -26.89 9.83 3.92
C SER A 446 -28.11 9.04 3.46
N HIS A 447 -28.44 7.94 4.14
CA HIS A 447 -29.62 7.15 3.82
C HIS A 447 -30.92 7.99 3.95
N ARG A 448 -30.99 8.89 4.94
CA ARG A 448 -32.13 9.78 5.15
C ARG A 448 -32.39 10.73 3.97
N ASN A 449 -31.32 11.30 3.40
CA ASN A 449 -31.43 12.31 2.35
C ASN A 449 -31.12 11.75 0.95
N ARG A 450 -30.72 10.48 0.85
CA ARG A 450 -30.31 9.78 -0.37
C ARG A 450 -29.22 10.54 -1.14
N LYS A 451 -28.23 11.10 -0.41
CA LYS A 451 -27.21 11.96 -0.99
C LYS A 451 -25.81 11.43 -0.71
N PHE A 452 -25.01 11.34 -1.77
CA PHE A 452 -23.59 11.07 -1.73
C PHE A 452 -22.78 12.36 -1.60
N GLU A 453 -21.73 12.32 -0.79
CA GLU A 453 -20.78 13.42 -0.63
C GLU A 453 -19.36 12.86 -0.66
N LYS A 454 -18.52 13.36 -1.58
CA LYS A 454 -17.11 13.00 -1.68
C LYS A 454 -16.34 13.60 -0.52
N LEU A 455 -15.51 12.80 0.15
CA LEU A 455 -14.64 13.28 1.22
C LEU A 455 -13.41 13.97 0.62
N PRO A 456 -13.01 15.15 1.16
CA PRO A 456 -11.86 15.91 0.65
C PRO A 456 -10.52 15.32 1.17
N LEU A 457 -10.25 14.05 0.87
CA LEU A 457 -9.02 13.37 1.27
C LEU A 457 -7.86 13.75 0.35
N ARG A 458 -6.64 13.58 0.85
CA ARG A 458 -5.45 14.17 0.23
C ARG A 458 -4.79 13.32 -0.86
N GLU A 459 -5.09 12.02 -0.91
CA GLU A 459 -4.40 11.10 -1.82
C GLU A 459 -5.30 10.66 -2.98
N ASP A 460 -4.71 10.25 -4.09
CA ASP A 460 -5.46 9.78 -5.27
C ASP A 460 -6.08 8.40 -5.03
N VAL A 461 -5.41 7.54 -4.26
CA VAL A 461 -5.84 6.17 -4.00
C VAL A 461 -5.85 5.93 -2.50
N ILE A 462 -7.05 5.95 -1.92
CA ILE A 462 -7.25 5.60 -0.51
C ILE A 462 -7.17 4.09 -0.38
N ARG A 463 -6.24 3.59 0.44
CA ARG A 463 -6.00 2.14 0.61
C ARG A 463 -6.75 1.54 1.79
N SER A 464 -6.82 2.27 2.90
CA SER A 464 -7.56 1.87 4.09
C SER A 464 -8.31 3.05 4.69
N PHE A 465 -9.42 2.75 5.36
CA PHE A 465 -10.22 3.73 6.07
C PHE A 465 -10.81 3.05 7.32
N SER A 466 -10.62 3.65 8.49
CA SER A 466 -11.08 3.11 9.78
C SER A 466 -11.75 4.24 10.54
N ILE A 467 -12.97 3.99 11.04
CA ILE A 467 -13.80 4.95 11.77
C ILE A 467 -13.84 4.55 13.23
N ALA A 468 -13.73 5.51 14.13
CA ALA A 468 -13.97 5.29 15.56
C ALA A 468 -15.48 5.08 15.81
N GLU A 469 -15.82 4.14 16.68
CA GLU A 469 -17.23 3.82 16.95
C GLU A 469 -17.93 4.90 17.77
N ASN A 470 -17.22 5.51 18.72
CA ASN A 470 -17.77 6.41 19.73
C ASN A 470 -17.30 7.86 19.59
N ALA A 471 -16.63 8.22 18.50
CA ALA A 471 -16.10 9.55 18.27
C ALA A 471 -16.08 9.92 16.78
N ALA A 472 -16.21 11.20 16.46
CA ALA A 472 -16.17 11.71 15.11
C ALA A 472 -14.73 11.80 14.57
N TRP A 473 -14.01 10.69 14.63
CA TRP A 473 -12.66 10.54 14.13
C TRP A 473 -12.53 9.32 13.23
N ALA A 474 -11.70 9.44 12.21
CA ALA A 474 -11.30 8.34 11.35
C ALA A 474 -9.80 8.42 11.09
N THR A 475 -9.20 7.32 10.66
CA THR A 475 -7.87 7.29 10.07
C THR A 475 -7.92 6.66 8.70
N TYR A 476 -7.04 7.11 7.81
CA TYR A 476 -6.92 6.52 6.49
C TYR A 476 -5.46 6.47 6.03
N THR A 477 -5.18 5.55 5.12
CA THR A 477 -3.93 5.53 4.38
C THR A 477 -4.20 5.74 2.90
N GLY A 478 -3.25 6.37 2.22
CA GLY A 478 -3.38 6.60 0.79
C GLY A 478 -2.04 6.86 0.12
N VAL A 479 -2.07 6.75 -1.20
CA VAL A 479 -0.92 6.88 -2.10
C VAL A 479 -1.33 7.65 -3.33
N SER A 480 -0.39 8.35 -3.95
CA SER A 480 -0.58 9.00 -5.25
C SER A 480 0.54 8.60 -6.22
N THR A 481 0.52 9.10 -7.45
CA THR A 481 1.52 8.75 -8.47
C THR A 481 2.96 9.01 -8.05
N SER A 482 3.20 10.03 -7.22
CA SER A 482 4.54 10.54 -6.90
C SER A 482 4.85 10.55 -5.40
N ASN A 483 4.11 9.80 -4.60
CA ASN A 483 4.41 9.59 -3.18
C ASN A 483 3.99 8.20 -2.72
N SER A 484 4.76 7.66 -1.79
CA SER A 484 4.47 6.41 -1.10
C SER A 484 3.27 6.53 -0.17
N ASN A 485 2.84 5.41 0.41
CA ASN A 485 1.69 5.35 1.30
C ASN A 485 1.90 6.21 2.55
N ARG A 486 0.93 7.09 2.84
CA ARG A 486 0.87 8.01 3.98
C ARG A 486 -0.30 7.68 4.87
N SER A 487 -0.21 7.99 6.15
CA SER A 487 -1.32 7.87 7.09
C SER A 487 -1.78 9.21 7.62
N TYR A 488 -3.10 9.35 7.75
CA TYR A 488 -3.77 10.58 8.19
C TYR A 488 -4.79 10.30 9.28
N LEU A 489 -4.96 11.26 10.17
CA LEU A 489 -6.09 11.38 11.09
C LEU A 489 -7.11 12.35 10.47
N LEU A 490 -8.36 11.93 10.36
CA LEU A 490 -9.47 12.71 9.80
C LEU A 490 -10.47 13.07 10.90
N ASN A 491 -10.79 14.36 11.02
CA ASN A 491 -11.89 14.82 11.84
C ASN A 491 -13.19 14.82 11.00
N LEU A 492 -14.12 13.94 11.33
CA LEU A 492 -15.38 13.76 10.57
C LEU A 492 -16.37 14.93 10.73
N LYS A 493 -16.15 15.87 11.68
CA LYS A 493 -17.00 17.05 11.86
C LYS A 493 -16.68 18.18 10.87
N ASN A 494 -15.40 18.42 10.64
CA ASN A 494 -14.93 19.51 9.77
C ASN A 494 -14.17 19.02 8.54
N MET A 495 -14.00 17.70 8.37
CA MET A 495 -13.29 17.05 7.26
C MET A 495 -11.80 17.45 7.13
N GLU A 496 -11.17 17.89 8.21
CA GLU A 496 -9.75 18.22 8.21
C GLU A 496 -8.89 16.98 8.43
N SER A 497 -7.91 16.78 7.56
CA SER A 497 -6.92 15.71 7.62
C SER A 497 -5.59 16.20 8.18
N THR A 498 -5.06 15.52 9.20
CA THR A 498 -3.73 15.74 9.77
C THR A 498 -2.83 14.57 9.38
N LEU A 499 -1.66 14.85 8.79
CA LEU A 499 -0.66 13.82 8.47
C LEU A 499 -0.11 13.22 9.77
N LEU A 500 -0.20 11.90 9.92
CA LEU A 500 0.36 11.16 11.05
C LEU A 500 1.73 10.55 10.73
N SER A 501 1.89 10.01 9.52
CA SER A 501 3.13 9.31 9.17
C SER A 501 3.38 9.37 7.65
N ASP A 502 4.61 9.76 7.30
CA ASP A 502 5.19 9.69 5.95
C ASP A 502 6.64 9.23 6.06
N PRO A 503 6.90 7.94 6.36
CA PRO A 503 8.25 7.46 6.61
C PRO A 503 9.13 7.43 5.35
N TYR A 504 8.56 7.62 4.18
CA TYR A 504 9.28 7.64 2.90
C TYR A 504 9.64 9.06 2.43
N ALA A 505 9.19 10.12 3.12
CA ALA A 505 9.35 11.52 2.69
C ALA A 505 10.82 11.91 2.49
N GLU A 506 11.70 11.55 3.43
CA GLU A 506 13.13 11.87 3.37
C GLU A 506 13.76 11.23 2.11
N LYS A 507 13.55 9.94 1.90
CA LYS A 507 14.07 9.23 0.72
C LYS A 507 13.50 9.83 -0.58
N LEU A 508 12.20 10.09 -0.62
CA LEU A 508 11.53 10.69 -1.77
C LEU A 508 12.10 12.06 -2.12
N SER A 509 12.45 12.86 -1.12
CA SER A 509 13.04 14.20 -1.34
C SER A 509 14.39 14.17 -2.08
N THR A 510 15.10 13.04 -2.02
CA THR A 510 16.38 12.83 -2.73
C THR A 510 16.21 12.30 -4.15
N LEU A 511 14.97 12.02 -4.59
CA LEU A 511 14.69 11.49 -5.91
C LEU A 511 14.27 12.61 -6.87
N ASP A 512 14.79 12.53 -8.08
CA ASP A 512 14.38 13.36 -9.21
C ASP A 512 13.35 12.57 -10.02
N LEU A 513 12.09 12.90 -9.82
CA LEU A 513 10.95 12.31 -10.53
C LEU A 513 10.56 13.19 -11.70
N GLY A 514 10.22 12.59 -12.82
CA GLY A 514 9.61 13.30 -13.92
C GLY A 514 8.17 13.72 -13.60
N GLU A 515 7.65 14.65 -14.36
CA GLU A 515 6.27 15.11 -14.30
C GLU A 515 5.29 14.01 -14.70
N VAL A 516 4.11 13.98 -14.07
CA VAL A 516 2.99 13.10 -14.44
C VAL A 516 1.83 13.98 -14.87
N LEU A 517 1.35 13.78 -16.10
CA LEU A 517 0.31 14.60 -16.72
C LEU A 517 -0.81 13.71 -17.26
N ASP A 518 -2.05 14.16 -17.08
CA ASP A 518 -3.22 13.46 -17.62
C ASP A 518 -3.34 13.74 -19.13
N TRP A 519 -3.76 12.74 -19.89
CA TRP A 519 -4.03 12.85 -21.32
C TRP A 519 -5.08 11.83 -21.75
N ASN A 520 -6.13 12.34 -22.37
CA ASN A 520 -7.27 11.54 -22.80
C ASN A 520 -7.39 11.60 -24.33
N PHE A 521 -8.06 10.61 -24.91
CA PHE A 521 -8.38 10.61 -26.32
C PHE A 521 -9.66 9.83 -26.58
N THR A 522 -10.35 10.16 -27.67
CA THR A 522 -11.52 9.40 -28.14
C THR A 522 -11.06 8.23 -28.99
N SER A 523 -11.47 7.01 -28.62
CA SER A 523 -11.17 5.79 -29.37
C SER A 523 -11.91 5.78 -30.72
N SER A 524 -11.51 4.86 -31.62
CA SER A 524 -12.21 4.64 -32.89
C SER A 524 -13.66 4.17 -32.73
N PHE A 525 -14.03 3.70 -31.54
CA PHE A 525 -15.39 3.26 -31.18
C PHE A 525 -16.21 4.37 -30.49
N GLY A 526 -15.63 5.57 -30.31
CA GLY A 526 -16.27 6.71 -29.69
C GLY A 526 -16.13 6.80 -28.19
N ASP A 527 -15.36 5.90 -27.55
CA ASP A 527 -15.13 5.94 -26.11
C ASP A 527 -14.10 6.99 -25.75
N GLU A 528 -14.35 7.76 -24.70
CA GLU A 528 -13.34 8.58 -24.06
C GLU A 528 -12.41 7.68 -23.25
N ILE A 529 -11.15 7.62 -23.63
CA ILE A 529 -10.12 6.82 -22.98
C ILE A 529 -9.25 7.73 -22.16
N GLU A 530 -9.32 7.59 -20.85
CA GLU A 530 -8.48 8.30 -19.92
C GLU A 530 -7.11 7.65 -19.79
N GLY A 531 -6.09 8.47 -19.61
CA GLY A 531 -4.73 8.04 -19.40
C GLY A 531 -3.86 9.12 -18.77
N ARG A 532 -2.64 8.75 -18.49
CA ARG A 532 -1.61 9.67 -18.00
C ARG A 532 -0.24 9.25 -18.51
N TYR A 533 0.63 10.22 -18.70
CA TYR A 533 2.00 9.93 -19.07
C TYR A 533 3.00 10.48 -18.06
N TYR A 534 4.08 9.74 -17.93
CA TYR A 534 5.21 10.03 -17.07
C TYR A 534 6.36 10.49 -17.96
N LEU A 535 6.84 11.70 -17.72
CA LEU A 535 7.96 12.27 -18.42
C LEU A 535 9.29 11.88 -17.76
N PRO A 536 10.37 11.77 -18.52
CA PRO A 536 11.71 11.68 -17.96
C PRO A 536 12.03 12.86 -17.03
N PRO A 537 12.82 12.67 -15.96
CA PRO A 537 13.44 13.80 -15.26
C PRO A 537 14.20 14.68 -16.24
N ASN A 538 14.06 16.00 -16.12
CA ASN A 538 14.65 16.99 -17.03
C ASN A 538 14.20 16.83 -18.50
N PHE A 539 12.92 16.51 -18.71
CA PHE A 539 12.32 16.38 -20.05
C PHE A 539 12.56 17.62 -20.91
N ASP A 540 13.03 17.40 -22.13
CA ASP A 540 13.28 18.44 -23.13
C ASP A 540 12.32 18.24 -24.32
N PRO A 541 11.31 19.11 -24.51
CA PRO A 541 10.32 18.95 -25.58
C PRO A 541 10.89 19.07 -27.00
N SER A 542 12.12 19.55 -27.14
CA SER A 542 12.81 19.58 -28.44
C SER A 542 13.42 18.25 -28.86
N LYS A 543 13.49 17.27 -27.95
CA LYS A 543 14.04 15.93 -28.20
C LYS A 543 12.95 14.91 -28.45
N LYS A 544 13.33 13.82 -29.11
CA LYS A 544 12.49 12.64 -29.25
C LYS A 544 12.87 11.59 -28.22
N TYR A 545 11.86 11.00 -27.59
CA TYR A 545 12.02 9.94 -26.59
C TYR A 545 11.33 8.67 -27.06
N PRO A 546 11.85 7.48 -26.73
CA PRO A 546 11.11 6.25 -26.94
C PRO A 546 9.89 6.21 -26.02
N LEU A 547 8.80 5.58 -26.50
CA LEU A 547 7.53 5.48 -25.79
C LEU A 547 7.30 4.07 -25.29
N ILE A 548 6.91 3.93 -24.01
CA ILE A 548 6.33 2.71 -23.46
C ILE A 548 4.84 2.99 -23.22
N VAL A 549 3.98 2.11 -23.77
CA VAL A 549 2.55 2.12 -23.47
C VAL A 549 2.24 0.96 -22.55
N TYR A 550 1.62 1.22 -21.41
CA TYR A 550 1.21 0.23 -20.43
C TYR A 550 -0.27 0.33 -20.15
N TYR A 551 -0.96 -0.78 -20.16
CA TYR A 551 -2.36 -0.90 -19.73
C TYR A 551 -2.62 -2.29 -19.15
N TYR A 552 -3.66 -2.40 -18.36
CA TYR A 552 -4.15 -3.69 -17.89
C TYR A 552 -5.31 -4.13 -18.78
N GLY A 553 -5.19 -5.31 -19.38
CA GLY A 553 -6.20 -5.86 -20.28
C GLY A 553 -7.37 -6.57 -19.58
N GLY A 554 -7.45 -6.52 -18.25
CA GLY A 554 -8.59 -6.99 -17.45
C GLY A 554 -9.54 -5.86 -17.07
N THR A 555 -10.40 -6.11 -16.09
CA THR A 555 -11.48 -5.18 -15.70
C THR A 555 -11.04 -4.07 -14.76
N SER A 556 -9.94 -4.22 -14.03
CA SER A 556 -9.53 -3.24 -13.03
C SER A 556 -8.72 -2.08 -13.63
N PRO A 557 -8.85 -0.85 -13.12
CA PRO A 557 -8.06 0.28 -13.58
C PRO A 557 -6.58 0.16 -13.20
N THR A 558 -5.71 0.76 -14.00
CA THR A 558 -4.32 1.01 -13.65
C THR A 558 -4.26 2.23 -12.72
N SER A 559 -4.29 1.98 -11.42
CA SER A 559 -4.42 3.01 -10.38
C SER A 559 -3.20 3.92 -10.27
N ARG A 560 -3.40 5.11 -9.68
CA ARG A 560 -2.39 6.14 -9.40
C ARG A 560 -1.53 5.76 -8.20
N THR A 561 -0.67 4.77 -8.33
CA THR A 561 0.19 4.31 -7.25
C THR A 561 1.66 4.52 -7.59
N PHE A 562 2.44 5.02 -6.61
CA PHE A 562 3.90 5.17 -6.74
C PHE A 562 4.59 3.82 -6.85
N GLU A 563 4.29 2.92 -5.89
CA GLU A 563 4.76 1.54 -5.93
C GLU A 563 3.81 0.70 -6.80
N SER A 564 4.31 0.24 -7.91
CA SER A 564 3.60 -0.63 -8.85
C SER A 564 4.49 -1.81 -9.24
N THR A 565 3.86 -2.93 -9.60
CA THR A 565 4.56 -4.08 -10.21
C THR A 565 5.29 -3.64 -11.49
N TYR A 566 4.72 -2.67 -12.20
CA TYR A 566 5.34 -2.01 -13.35
C TYR A 566 5.66 -0.56 -12.96
N PRO A 567 6.90 -0.26 -12.49
CA PRO A 567 7.23 1.00 -11.87
C PRO A 567 7.46 2.10 -12.92
N LEU A 568 6.41 2.84 -13.25
CA LEU A 568 6.36 3.79 -14.37
C LEU A 568 7.41 4.89 -14.25
N HIS A 569 7.65 5.43 -13.05
CA HIS A 569 8.73 6.39 -12.81
C HIS A 569 10.13 5.83 -13.07
N VAL A 570 10.36 4.52 -12.84
CA VAL A 570 11.67 3.90 -13.10
C VAL A 570 11.93 3.80 -14.59
N TYR A 571 10.91 3.51 -15.39
CA TYR A 571 11.05 3.55 -16.85
C TYR A 571 11.27 4.98 -17.36
N ALA A 572 10.52 5.95 -16.82
CA ALA A 572 10.70 7.37 -17.15
C ALA A 572 12.12 7.86 -16.80
N ALA A 573 12.68 7.41 -15.68
CA ALA A 573 14.05 7.73 -15.28
C ALA A 573 15.14 7.17 -16.21
N GLN A 574 14.77 6.26 -17.13
CA GLN A 574 15.65 5.74 -18.18
C GLN A 574 15.41 6.41 -19.54
N ASP A 575 14.89 7.63 -19.52
CA ASP A 575 14.62 8.46 -20.69
C ASP A 575 13.53 7.91 -21.63
N TYR A 576 12.55 7.14 -21.08
CA TYR A 576 11.31 6.81 -21.78
C TYR A 576 10.20 7.78 -21.40
N VAL A 577 9.37 8.17 -22.34
CA VAL A 577 8.02 8.64 -22.03
C VAL A 577 7.16 7.39 -21.78
N VAL A 578 6.46 7.34 -20.66
CA VAL A 578 5.63 6.18 -20.33
C VAL A 578 4.17 6.62 -20.29
N TYR A 579 3.34 6.06 -21.15
CA TYR A 579 1.92 6.32 -21.20
C TYR A 579 1.14 5.12 -20.63
N THR A 580 0.24 5.38 -19.69
CA THR A 580 -0.69 4.38 -19.19
C THR A 580 -2.13 4.85 -19.43
N LEU A 581 -3.00 3.93 -19.83
CA LEU A 581 -4.38 4.21 -20.19
C LEU A 581 -5.35 3.19 -19.60
N GLN A 582 -6.62 3.56 -19.56
CA GLN A 582 -7.74 2.74 -19.10
C GLN A 582 -8.54 2.28 -20.32
N PRO A 583 -8.38 1.01 -20.75
CA PRO A 583 -9.09 0.53 -21.94
C PRO A 583 -10.60 0.44 -21.73
N SER A 584 -11.38 0.46 -22.81
CA SER A 584 -12.82 0.19 -22.77
C SER A 584 -13.12 -1.11 -22.01
N GLY A 585 -14.08 -1.07 -21.09
CA GLY A 585 -14.42 -2.21 -20.23
C GLY A 585 -13.77 -2.20 -18.85
N THR A 586 -12.97 -1.18 -18.52
CA THR A 586 -12.42 -0.99 -17.18
C THR A 586 -13.50 -0.54 -16.20
N THR A 587 -13.50 -1.07 -14.95
CA THR A 587 -14.37 -0.62 -13.85
C THR A 587 -14.03 0.80 -13.40
N GLY A 588 -14.96 1.46 -12.67
CA GLY A 588 -14.78 2.83 -12.19
C GLY A 588 -15.20 3.92 -13.17
N TYR A 589 -15.72 3.55 -14.35
CA TYR A 589 -16.21 4.46 -15.40
C TYR A 589 -17.72 4.29 -15.65
N GLY A 590 -18.42 3.64 -14.74
CA GLY A 590 -19.82 3.27 -14.85
C GLY A 590 -20.07 1.91 -15.48
N GLN A 591 -21.24 1.36 -15.19
CA GLN A 591 -21.58 -0.02 -15.59
C GLN A 591 -21.65 -0.18 -17.11
N GLU A 592 -22.14 0.84 -17.85
CA GLU A 592 -22.20 0.82 -19.31
C GLU A 592 -20.81 0.69 -19.95
N PHE A 593 -19.82 1.39 -19.39
CA PHE A 593 -18.43 1.33 -19.86
C PHE A 593 -17.80 -0.02 -19.50
N SER A 594 -17.96 -0.49 -18.25
CA SER A 594 -17.37 -1.75 -17.80
C SER A 594 -17.98 -2.99 -18.49
N ALA A 595 -19.25 -2.92 -18.88
CA ALA A 595 -19.93 -3.98 -19.63
C ALA A 595 -19.28 -4.28 -20.99
N ARG A 596 -18.55 -3.33 -21.57
CA ARG A 596 -17.84 -3.50 -22.84
C ARG A 596 -16.69 -4.51 -22.77
N HIS A 597 -16.25 -4.90 -21.58
CA HIS A 597 -15.27 -5.97 -21.40
C HIS A 597 -15.85 -7.36 -21.70
N ILE A 598 -17.17 -7.53 -21.49
CA ILE A 598 -17.81 -8.85 -21.53
C ILE A 598 -17.93 -9.33 -22.97
N ASN A 599 -17.35 -10.52 -23.27
CA ASN A 599 -17.30 -11.15 -24.59
C ASN A 599 -16.61 -10.32 -25.70
N ALA A 600 -15.80 -9.32 -25.34
CA ALA A 600 -15.18 -8.38 -26.29
C ALA A 600 -13.66 -8.18 -26.06
N TRP A 601 -12.99 -9.15 -25.47
CA TRP A 601 -11.54 -9.13 -25.16
C TRP A 601 -10.71 -9.96 -26.14
#